data_5b1b20763bcfd07353d5a34baa20a0f1
#
_entry.id   5b1b20763bcfd07353d5a34baa20a0f1
#
_cell.length_a   1.000
_cell.length_b   1.000
_cell.length_c   1.000
_cell.angle_alpha   90.00
_cell.angle_beta   90.00
_cell.angle_gamma   90.00
#
_symmetry.space_group_name_H-M   'P 1'
#
loop_
_entity.id
_entity.type
_entity.pdbx_description
1 polymer ?
#
loop_
_entity_poly.entity_id
_entity_poly.type
_entity_poly.pdbx_seq_one_letter_code
_entity_poly.pdbx_strand_id
1 'polypeptide(L)'
;MRPLTQDLSVFNKFNFEKAPVGVRFLLTRPEGIEPLDKTLPFCQMIREAQERGTPFYFTKENEDCFGTMVLGMEDTPTFAESGLLGEKFEIFQDARANKRLYQDLPKFAKGTVNYVVLSPLDKLTFEPDLLILMTTPSQAEIVLRAMSYKTGELWETKRTGVLGCAWLYVYPCVSGKVNHLITGTSFGMKAKEVFPEGWIIISIPWDWIPVITQNLKEMKWVLPSYTEGREKFYERKARVIEESMKEAMNP
;
A
#
# COMPACT_ATOMS: atom_id res chain seq x y z
N MET A 1 10.14 -1.37 -19.88
CA MET A 1 8.92 -1.59 -19.06
C MET A 1 7.73 -1.85 -19.96
N ARG A 2 6.70 -2.62 -19.53
CA ARG A 2 5.47 -2.79 -20.32
C ARG A 2 4.70 -1.47 -20.35
N PRO A 3 4.14 -1.04 -21.48
CA PRO A 3 3.32 0.17 -21.55
C PRO A 3 2.03 0.00 -20.74
N LEU A 4 1.52 1.10 -20.17
CA LEU A 4 0.26 1.11 -19.46
C LEU A 4 -0.90 0.86 -20.43
N THR A 5 -1.68 -0.20 -20.19
CA THR A 5 -2.85 -0.57 -20.98
C THR A 5 -4.17 -0.40 -20.23
N GLN A 6 -4.11 -0.43 -18.90
CA GLN A 6 -5.28 -0.34 -18.02
C GLN A 6 -5.80 1.09 -17.90
N ASP A 7 -7.12 1.27 -18.06
CA ASP A 7 -7.79 2.54 -17.76
C ASP A 7 -7.90 2.76 -16.24
N LEU A 8 -7.21 3.78 -15.76
CA LEU A 8 -7.18 4.18 -14.34
C LEU A 8 -8.04 5.41 -14.05
N SER A 9 -8.80 5.92 -15.02
CA SER A 9 -9.57 7.16 -14.90
C SER A 9 -10.59 7.16 -13.75
N VAL A 10 -11.06 5.97 -13.33
CA VAL A 10 -11.98 5.84 -12.19
C VAL A 10 -11.39 6.37 -10.89
N PHE A 11 -10.07 6.32 -10.72
CA PHE A 11 -9.41 6.88 -9.54
C PHE A 11 -9.50 8.40 -9.45
N ASN A 12 -9.70 9.11 -10.55
CA ASN A 12 -9.88 10.58 -10.55
C ASN A 12 -11.13 11.01 -9.77
N LYS A 13 -12.14 10.13 -9.68
CA LYS A 13 -13.38 10.44 -8.92
C LYS A 13 -13.17 10.55 -7.41
N PHE A 14 -12.07 10.00 -6.90
CA PHE A 14 -11.75 10.09 -5.46
C PHE A 14 -11.31 11.47 -5.02
N ASN A 15 -10.82 12.31 -5.95
CA ASN A 15 -10.21 13.60 -5.63
C ASN A 15 -9.19 13.47 -4.48
N PHE A 16 -8.26 12.53 -4.63
CA PHE A 16 -7.22 12.29 -3.63
C PHE A 16 -6.42 13.57 -3.35
N GLU A 17 -6.21 13.88 -2.08
CA GLU A 17 -5.36 15.01 -1.68
C GLU A 17 -3.90 14.80 -2.14
N LYS A 18 -3.47 13.55 -2.13
CA LYS A 18 -2.15 13.13 -2.62
C LYS A 18 -2.33 12.14 -3.76
N ALA A 19 -1.69 12.41 -4.88
CA ALA A 19 -1.78 11.55 -6.06
C ALA A 19 -1.39 10.11 -5.73
N PRO A 20 -2.12 9.09 -6.24
CA PRO A 20 -1.67 7.71 -6.21
C PRO A 20 -0.32 7.56 -6.90
N VAL A 21 0.50 6.61 -6.46
CA VAL A 21 1.86 6.40 -6.96
C VAL A 21 2.02 4.97 -7.45
N GLY A 22 2.39 4.81 -8.72
CA GLY A 22 2.83 3.54 -9.28
C GLY A 22 4.28 3.25 -8.91
N VAL A 23 4.57 2.01 -8.49
CA VAL A 23 5.92 1.55 -8.11
C VAL A 23 6.30 0.36 -8.97
N ARG A 24 7.49 0.40 -9.57
CA ARG A 24 8.04 -0.69 -10.39
C ARG A 24 9.43 -1.07 -9.90
N PHE A 25 9.63 -2.39 -9.69
CA PHE A 25 10.91 -2.97 -9.28
C PHE A 25 11.64 -3.51 -10.50
N LEU A 26 12.91 -3.17 -10.69
CA LEU A 26 13.67 -3.50 -11.88
C LEU A 26 15.07 -4.03 -11.53
N LEU A 27 15.52 -5.01 -12.32
CA LEU A 27 16.90 -5.49 -12.30
C LEU A 27 17.82 -4.58 -13.11
N THR A 28 17.33 -4.01 -14.22
CA THR A 28 18.10 -3.18 -15.14
C THR A 28 17.66 -1.72 -15.08
N ARG A 29 18.57 -0.81 -15.41
CA ARG A 29 18.31 0.63 -15.43
C ARG A 29 17.12 0.95 -16.35
N PRO A 30 16.13 1.75 -15.89
CA PRO A 30 15.04 2.21 -16.73
C PRO A 30 15.54 3.24 -17.75
N GLU A 31 15.01 3.16 -18.96
CA GLU A 31 15.28 4.15 -20.02
C GLU A 31 14.28 5.30 -19.93
N GLY A 32 14.73 6.53 -20.21
CA GLY A 32 13.87 7.72 -20.28
C GLY A 32 13.28 8.18 -18.96
N ILE A 33 13.80 7.69 -17.84
CA ILE A 33 13.40 8.13 -16.49
C ILE A 33 14.63 8.69 -15.79
N GLU A 34 14.49 9.86 -15.18
CA GLU A 34 15.58 10.53 -14.47
C GLU A 34 15.88 9.86 -13.11
N PRO A 35 17.14 9.82 -12.69
CA PRO A 35 17.50 9.35 -11.36
C PRO A 35 17.01 10.33 -10.28
N LEU A 36 16.80 9.82 -9.07
CA LEU A 36 16.67 10.65 -7.88
C LEU A 36 18.03 11.28 -7.57
N ASP A 37 18.06 12.58 -7.33
CA ASP A 37 19.27 13.40 -7.10
C ASP A 37 19.58 13.63 -5.61
N LYS A 38 18.90 12.93 -4.72
CA LYS A 38 19.03 13.03 -3.25
C LYS A 38 18.92 11.68 -2.58
N THR A 39 19.17 11.66 -1.28
CA THR A 39 19.08 10.46 -0.45
C THR A 39 17.90 10.59 0.49
N LEU A 40 17.05 9.57 0.52
CA LEU A 40 15.81 9.52 1.29
C LEU A 40 15.53 8.10 1.82
N PRO A 41 14.87 7.96 2.97
CA PRO A 41 14.36 6.65 3.38
C PRO A 41 13.27 6.15 2.41
N PHE A 42 13.24 4.87 2.14
CA PHE A 42 12.32 4.26 1.17
C PHE A 42 10.85 4.66 1.38
N CYS A 43 10.40 4.74 2.62
CA CYS A 43 9.02 5.17 2.91
C CYS A 43 8.73 6.61 2.46
N GLN A 44 9.73 7.47 2.37
CA GLN A 44 9.56 8.86 1.95
C GLN A 44 9.51 9.02 0.41
N MET A 45 9.93 8.01 -0.34
CA MET A 45 9.96 8.05 -1.80
C MET A 45 8.56 8.25 -2.43
N ILE A 46 7.49 7.77 -1.78
CA ILE A 46 6.11 8.04 -2.23
C ILE A 46 5.81 9.54 -2.16
N ARG A 47 6.14 10.16 -1.04
CA ARG A 47 5.93 11.60 -0.84
C ARG A 47 6.74 12.40 -1.87
N GLU A 48 7.98 11.98 -2.11
CA GLU A 48 8.82 12.60 -3.14
C GLU A 48 8.18 12.53 -4.54
N ALA A 49 7.63 11.37 -4.91
CA ALA A 49 6.92 11.22 -6.19
C ALA A 49 5.72 12.16 -6.31
N GLN A 50 4.97 12.32 -5.22
CA GLN A 50 3.81 13.21 -5.15
C GLN A 50 4.19 14.70 -5.24
N GLU A 51 5.28 15.10 -4.58
CA GLU A 51 5.77 16.47 -4.53
C GLU A 51 6.48 16.87 -5.82
N ARG A 52 7.31 15.98 -6.37
CA ARG A 52 8.02 16.20 -7.63
C ARG A 52 7.09 16.24 -8.84
N GLY A 53 6.00 15.47 -8.81
CA GLY A 53 5.02 15.40 -9.89
C GLY A 53 5.54 14.80 -11.20
N THR A 54 6.73 14.17 -11.20
CA THR A 54 7.34 13.51 -12.36
C THR A 54 7.91 12.14 -11.96
N PRO A 55 7.95 11.15 -12.87
CA PRO A 55 8.59 9.87 -12.62
C PRO A 55 10.08 10.02 -12.29
N PHE A 56 10.57 9.19 -11.40
CA PHE A 56 11.99 9.03 -11.12
C PHE A 56 12.32 7.60 -10.76
N TYR A 57 13.58 7.22 -10.82
CA TYR A 57 14.07 5.99 -10.23
C TYR A 57 15.11 6.28 -9.16
N PHE A 58 15.24 5.34 -8.21
CA PHE A 58 16.31 5.34 -7.23
C PHE A 58 17.04 3.99 -7.21
N THR A 59 18.24 3.99 -6.65
CA THR A 59 19.11 2.84 -6.43
C THR A 59 19.45 2.76 -4.94
N LYS A 60 20.28 1.81 -4.56
CA LYS A 60 20.72 1.67 -3.17
C LYS A 60 21.46 2.91 -2.65
N GLU A 61 22.13 3.67 -3.51
CA GLU A 61 22.88 4.88 -3.17
C GLU A 61 21.95 6.04 -2.74
N ASN A 62 20.67 5.97 -3.10
CA ASN A 62 19.68 6.98 -2.75
C ASN A 62 18.89 6.65 -1.48
N GLU A 63 19.11 5.48 -0.86
CA GLU A 63 18.36 5.03 0.32
C GLU A 63 19.22 5.10 1.57
N ASP A 64 18.75 5.84 2.59
CA ASP A 64 19.50 6.14 3.82
C ASP A 64 18.93 5.44 5.07
N CYS A 65 18.10 4.41 4.90
CA CYS A 65 17.48 3.67 5.99
C CYS A 65 17.70 2.15 5.80
N PHE A 66 16.67 1.35 6.04
CA PHE A 66 16.69 -0.11 5.89
C PHE A 66 15.90 -0.62 4.68
N GLY A 67 15.57 0.26 3.74
CA GLY A 67 14.83 -0.09 2.53
C GLY A 67 15.63 -1.01 1.62
N THR A 68 16.94 -0.78 1.48
CA THR A 68 17.82 -1.59 0.65
C THR A 68 17.83 -3.08 1.02
N MET A 69 17.81 -3.40 2.32
CA MET A 69 17.78 -4.79 2.76
C MET A 69 16.46 -5.50 2.44
N VAL A 70 15.31 -4.82 2.56
CA VAL A 70 14.02 -5.46 2.24
C VAL A 70 13.80 -5.56 0.73
N LEU A 71 14.40 -4.66 -0.05
CA LEU A 71 14.44 -4.71 -1.50
C LEU A 71 15.43 -5.74 -2.06
N GLY A 72 16.23 -6.39 -1.21
CA GLY A 72 17.26 -7.34 -1.67
C GLY A 72 18.43 -6.67 -2.40
N MET A 73 18.63 -5.37 -2.24
CA MET A 73 19.77 -4.64 -2.81
C MET A 73 21.03 -4.86 -1.98
N GLU A 74 20.87 -5.15 -0.69
CA GLU A 74 21.96 -5.40 0.27
C GLU A 74 21.58 -6.52 1.24
N ASP A 75 22.60 -7.09 1.89
CA ASP A 75 22.37 -8.02 2.99
C ASP A 75 21.82 -7.30 4.21
N THR A 76 21.02 -8.01 5.01
CA THR A 76 20.56 -7.46 6.28
C THR A 76 21.78 -7.34 7.22
N PRO A 77 22.04 -6.14 7.78
CA PRO A 77 23.17 -5.98 8.70
C PRO A 77 22.98 -6.83 9.96
N THR A 78 24.06 -7.46 10.44
CA THR A 78 24.03 -8.34 11.62
C THR A 78 23.46 -7.65 12.86
N PHE A 79 23.77 -6.35 13.05
CA PHE A 79 23.24 -5.58 14.18
C PHE A 79 21.72 -5.39 14.11
N ALA A 80 21.13 -5.33 12.91
CA ALA A 80 19.69 -5.28 12.73
C ALA A 80 19.06 -6.66 13.02
N GLU A 81 19.62 -7.74 12.45
CA GLU A 81 19.14 -9.12 12.69
C GLU A 81 19.26 -9.56 14.14
N SER A 82 20.22 -9.01 14.89
CA SER A 82 20.36 -9.30 16.33
C SER A 82 19.14 -8.91 17.16
N GLY A 83 18.35 -7.95 16.66
CA GLY A 83 17.21 -7.38 17.36
C GLY A 83 17.56 -6.25 18.34
N LEU A 84 18.85 -6.01 18.59
CA LEU A 84 19.31 -5.01 19.56
C LEU A 84 18.82 -3.58 19.26
N LEU A 85 18.63 -3.24 17.99
CA LEU A 85 18.12 -1.91 17.62
C LEU A 85 16.74 -1.63 18.23
N GLY A 86 15.83 -2.59 18.13
CA GLY A 86 14.47 -2.40 18.63
C GLY A 86 14.41 -2.32 20.17
N GLU A 87 15.31 -3.01 20.87
CA GLU A 87 15.49 -2.89 22.31
C GLU A 87 16.05 -1.51 22.67
N LYS A 88 17.15 -1.08 22.04
CA LYS A 88 17.78 0.22 22.33
C LYS A 88 16.94 1.44 21.98
N PHE A 89 16.01 1.31 21.04
CA PHE A 89 15.00 2.31 20.75
C PHE A 89 13.74 2.18 21.61
N GLU A 90 13.75 1.30 22.62
CA GLU A 90 12.64 1.06 23.54
C GLU A 90 11.31 0.67 22.86
N ILE A 91 11.40 0.14 21.61
CA ILE A 91 10.23 -0.31 20.85
C ILE A 91 9.79 -1.69 21.34
N PHE A 92 10.77 -2.52 21.71
CA PHE A 92 10.57 -3.87 22.24
C PHE A 92 11.24 -4.00 23.59
N GLN A 93 10.68 -4.86 24.43
CA GLN A 93 11.20 -5.12 25.76
C GLN A 93 12.62 -5.70 25.72
N ASP A 94 12.91 -6.55 24.74
CA ASP A 94 14.22 -7.19 24.55
C ASP A 94 14.52 -7.47 23.06
N ALA A 95 15.79 -7.77 22.79
CA ALA A 95 16.28 -8.05 21.46
C ALA A 95 15.62 -9.27 20.80
N ARG A 96 15.17 -10.28 21.57
CA ARG A 96 14.55 -11.50 21.05
C ARG A 96 13.22 -11.20 20.36
N ALA A 97 12.43 -10.32 20.93
CA ALA A 97 11.15 -9.90 20.37
C ALA A 97 11.34 -9.22 19.00
N ASN A 98 12.32 -8.31 18.88
CA ASN A 98 12.64 -7.68 17.62
C ASN A 98 13.30 -8.64 16.62
N LYS A 99 14.18 -9.54 17.07
CA LYS A 99 14.81 -10.55 16.22
C LYS A 99 13.78 -11.46 15.55
N ARG A 100 12.76 -11.90 16.29
CA ARG A 100 11.66 -12.71 15.74
C ARG A 100 10.97 -12.01 14.56
N LEU A 101 10.79 -10.71 14.65
CA LEU A 101 10.18 -9.92 13.59
C LEU A 101 10.99 -9.95 12.29
N TYR A 102 12.34 -9.92 12.38
CA TYR A 102 13.21 -10.02 11.21
C TYR A 102 13.12 -11.36 10.49
N GLN A 103 12.74 -12.44 11.20
CA GLN A 103 12.53 -13.76 10.60
C GLN A 103 11.29 -13.82 9.71
N ASP A 104 10.25 -13.06 10.08
CA ASP A 104 8.96 -13.02 9.36
C ASP A 104 8.89 -11.85 8.35
N LEU A 105 9.94 -11.04 8.24
CA LEU A 105 9.96 -9.86 7.40
C LEU A 105 9.95 -10.23 5.92
N PRO A 106 8.99 -9.73 5.12
CA PRO A 106 9.01 -9.93 3.68
C PRO A 106 10.21 -9.22 3.06
N LYS A 107 10.97 -9.94 2.24
CA LYS A 107 12.15 -9.43 1.53
C LYS A 107 12.16 -9.96 0.11
N PHE A 108 12.63 -9.15 -0.84
CA PHE A 108 13.01 -9.68 -2.14
C PHE A 108 14.31 -10.48 -2.05
N ALA A 109 14.49 -11.44 -2.94
CA ALA A 109 15.75 -12.17 -3.05
C ALA A 109 16.89 -11.22 -3.43
N LYS A 110 18.07 -11.43 -2.83
CA LYS A 110 19.23 -10.57 -3.10
C LYS A 110 19.56 -10.52 -4.57
N GLY A 111 19.78 -9.29 -5.07
CA GLY A 111 20.16 -9.03 -6.46
C GLY A 111 19.03 -9.13 -7.48
N THR A 112 17.77 -9.24 -7.05
CA THR A 112 16.62 -9.24 -7.96
C THR A 112 16.07 -7.84 -8.24
N VAL A 113 16.40 -6.86 -7.41
CA VAL A 113 16.03 -5.45 -7.57
C VAL A 113 17.28 -4.59 -7.45
N ASN A 114 17.56 -3.76 -8.45
CA ASN A 114 18.64 -2.77 -8.44
C ASN A 114 18.09 -1.34 -8.62
N TYR A 115 16.92 -1.21 -9.22
CA TYR A 115 16.26 0.06 -9.51
C TYR A 115 14.80 0.00 -9.08
N VAL A 116 14.31 1.06 -8.47
CA VAL A 116 12.89 1.22 -8.16
C VAL A 116 12.39 2.49 -8.81
N VAL A 117 11.39 2.36 -9.67
CA VAL A 117 10.75 3.50 -10.33
C VAL A 117 9.49 3.87 -9.57
N LEU A 118 9.32 5.16 -9.31
CA LEU A 118 8.08 5.73 -8.79
C LEU A 118 7.52 6.75 -9.79
N SER A 119 6.21 6.71 -10.00
CA SER A 119 5.51 7.66 -10.86
C SER A 119 4.17 8.05 -10.25
N PRO A 120 3.84 9.34 -10.15
CA PRO A 120 2.48 9.74 -9.84
C PRO A 120 1.53 9.23 -10.94
N LEU A 121 0.28 8.95 -10.57
CA LEU A 121 -0.69 8.29 -11.43
C LEU A 121 -0.95 9.03 -12.76
N ASP A 122 -0.99 10.36 -12.73
CA ASP A 122 -1.22 11.20 -13.92
C ASP A 122 -0.04 11.23 -14.90
N LYS A 123 1.14 10.75 -14.47
CA LYS A 123 2.36 10.61 -15.27
C LYS A 123 2.75 9.15 -15.52
N LEU A 124 1.91 8.21 -15.10
CA LEU A 124 2.19 6.78 -15.23
C LEU A 124 2.01 6.33 -16.67
N THR A 125 3.09 5.91 -17.31
CA THR A 125 3.11 5.43 -18.72
C THR A 125 3.40 3.94 -18.85
N PHE A 126 3.65 3.26 -17.74
CA PHE A 126 4.03 1.84 -17.68
C PHE A 126 3.17 1.09 -16.65
N GLU A 127 3.06 -0.21 -16.80
CA GLU A 127 2.44 -1.08 -15.81
C GLU A 127 3.36 -1.21 -14.60
N PRO A 128 2.96 -0.70 -13.41
CA PRO A 128 3.74 -0.84 -12.19
C PRO A 128 3.57 -2.24 -11.60
N ASP A 129 4.36 -2.61 -10.59
CA ASP A 129 4.12 -3.80 -9.77
C ASP A 129 3.08 -3.51 -8.69
N LEU A 130 3.06 -2.27 -8.19
CA LEU A 130 2.13 -1.79 -7.18
C LEU A 130 1.53 -0.44 -7.56
N LEU A 131 0.26 -0.25 -7.22
CA LEU A 131 -0.35 1.07 -7.09
C LEU A 131 -0.56 1.37 -5.62
N ILE A 132 -0.01 2.51 -5.13
CA ILE A 132 -0.11 2.93 -3.74
C ILE A 132 -1.01 4.13 -3.64
N LEU A 133 -2.02 4.04 -2.78
CA LEU A 133 -3.00 5.08 -2.52
C LEU A 133 -2.81 5.61 -1.10
N MET A 134 -2.78 6.94 -0.94
CA MET A 134 -2.95 7.59 0.36
C MET A 134 -4.41 8.04 0.48
N THR A 135 -5.12 7.50 1.46
CA THR A 135 -6.57 7.63 1.54
C THR A 135 -7.03 8.09 2.91
N THR A 136 -8.13 8.83 2.94
CA THR A 136 -8.94 8.97 4.17
C THR A 136 -9.61 7.63 4.48
N PRO A 137 -10.09 7.39 5.73
CA PRO A 137 -10.86 6.19 6.04
C PRO A 137 -12.06 5.94 5.12
N SER A 138 -12.77 7.00 4.73
CA SER A 138 -13.92 6.88 3.82
C SER A 138 -13.51 6.46 2.40
N GLN A 139 -12.39 6.97 1.89
CA GLN A 139 -11.86 6.56 0.59
C GLN A 139 -11.32 5.12 0.64
N ALA A 140 -10.66 4.75 1.74
CA ALA A 140 -10.17 3.39 1.96
C ALA A 140 -11.31 2.37 1.95
N GLU A 141 -12.43 2.66 2.63
CA GLU A 141 -13.63 1.81 2.62
C GLU A 141 -14.09 1.52 1.20
N ILE A 142 -14.19 2.54 0.34
CA ILE A 142 -14.62 2.36 -1.04
C ILE A 142 -13.68 1.46 -1.83
N VAL A 143 -12.36 1.67 -1.71
CA VAL A 143 -11.34 0.86 -2.42
C VAL A 143 -11.34 -0.58 -1.94
N LEU A 144 -11.34 -0.80 -0.61
CA LEU A 144 -11.34 -2.15 -0.03
C LEU A 144 -12.65 -2.89 -0.33
N ARG A 145 -13.78 -2.19 -0.32
CA ARG A 145 -15.06 -2.76 -0.72
C ARG A 145 -15.07 -3.11 -2.22
N ALA A 146 -14.42 -2.31 -3.07
CA ALA A 146 -14.26 -2.65 -4.48
C ALA A 146 -13.42 -3.92 -4.68
N MET A 147 -12.38 -4.15 -3.84
CA MET A 147 -11.61 -5.40 -3.87
C MET A 147 -12.51 -6.62 -3.62
N SER A 148 -13.41 -6.55 -2.66
CA SER A 148 -14.26 -7.68 -2.24
C SER A 148 -15.64 -7.72 -2.89
N TYR A 149 -16.02 -6.73 -3.71
CA TYR A 149 -17.40 -6.51 -4.17
C TYR A 149 -18.03 -7.71 -4.88
N LYS A 150 -17.27 -8.42 -5.71
CA LYS A 150 -17.71 -9.62 -6.42
C LYS A 150 -17.22 -10.93 -5.81
N THR A 151 -16.13 -10.88 -5.06
CA THR A 151 -15.43 -12.08 -4.59
C THR A 151 -15.71 -12.41 -3.13
N GLY A 152 -16.12 -11.42 -2.32
CA GLY A 152 -16.20 -11.58 -0.87
C GLY A 152 -14.83 -11.73 -0.18
N GLU A 153 -13.73 -11.39 -0.88
CA GLU A 153 -12.36 -11.46 -0.34
C GLU A 153 -12.25 -10.66 0.97
N LEU A 154 -11.55 -11.23 1.95
CA LEU A 154 -11.38 -10.60 3.26
C LEU A 154 -10.40 -9.41 3.18
N TRP A 155 -10.70 -8.38 3.95
CA TRP A 155 -9.79 -7.25 4.14
C TRP A 155 -8.76 -7.60 5.22
N GLU A 156 -7.72 -8.28 4.81
CA GLU A 156 -6.61 -8.63 5.69
C GLU A 156 -5.53 -7.56 5.63
N THR A 157 -4.81 -7.38 6.74
CA THR A 157 -3.57 -6.58 6.75
C THR A 157 -2.49 -7.29 7.54
N LYS A 158 -1.26 -7.22 7.02
CA LYS A 158 -0.06 -7.61 7.75
C LYS A 158 0.85 -6.41 7.94
N ARG A 159 1.29 -6.21 9.16
CA ARG A 159 2.19 -5.11 9.52
C ARG A 159 2.87 -5.36 10.86
N THR A 160 3.91 -4.59 11.09
CA THR A 160 4.62 -4.55 12.36
C THR A 160 4.87 -3.09 12.76
N GLY A 161 5.21 -2.85 14.01
CA GLY A 161 5.50 -1.50 14.51
C GLY A 161 6.77 -0.88 13.91
N VAL A 162 7.61 -1.70 13.25
CA VAL A 162 8.85 -1.27 12.59
C VAL A 162 8.89 -1.77 11.15
N LEU A 163 9.83 -1.24 10.34
CA LEU A 163 10.06 -1.66 8.94
C LEU A 163 8.78 -1.62 8.08
N GLY A 164 8.00 -0.54 8.24
CA GLY A 164 6.75 -0.35 7.51
C GLY A 164 6.90 -0.45 5.99
N CYS A 165 8.07 -0.12 5.43
CA CYS A 165 8.36 -0.25 4.00
C CYS A 165 8.29 -1.71 3.51
N ALA A 166 8.72 -2.70 4.31
CA ALA A 166 8.58 -4.10 3.93
C ALA A 166 7.13 -4.51 3.72
N TRP A 167 6.25 -4.05 4.59
CA TRP A 167 4.81 -4.35 4.55
C TRP A 167 4.06 -3.52 3.51
N LEU A 168 4.56 -2.32 3.22
CA LEU A 168 3.98 -1.41 2.24
C LEU A 168 4.32 -1.80 0.81
N TYR A 169 5.57 -2.22 0.56
CA TYR A 169 6.06 -2.45 -0.79
C TYR A 169 6.32 -3.92 -1.11
N VAL A 170 7.02 -4.64 -0.21
CA VAL A 170 7.47 -5.99 -0.53
C VAL A 170 6.38 -7.03 -0.30
N TYR A 171 5.68 -6.96 0.85
CA TYR A 171 4.63 -7.93 1.16
C TYR A 171 3.56 -8.05 0.07
N PRO A 172 2.98 -6.95 -0.45
CA PRO A 172 1.99 -7.05 -1.53
C PRO A 172 2.54 -7.74 -2.79
N CYS A 173 3.78 -7.44 -3.16
CA CYS A 173 4.42 -8.04 -4.34
C CYS A 173 4.65 -9.56 -4.17
N VAL A 174 5.17 -9.98 -3.01
CA VAL A 174 5.52 -11.41 -2.81
C VAL A 174 4.31 -12.26 -2.47
N SER A 175 3.27 -11.68 -1.88
CA SER A 175 2.04 -12.40 -1.50
C SER A 175 0.94 -12.32 -2.55
N GLY A 176 0.99 -11.35 -3.47
CA GLY A 176 -0.10 -11.04 -4.39
C GLY A 176 -1.34 -10.47 -3.70
N LYS A 177 -1.24 -10.06 -2.42
CA LYS A 177 -2.38 -9.57 -1.63
C LYS A 177 -2.37 -8.06 -1.49
N VAL A 178 -3.54 -7.44 -1.57
CA VAL A 178 -3.71 -6.04 -1.17
C VAL A 178 -3.37 -5.90 0.31
N ASN A 179 -2.58 -4.89 0.66
CA ASN A 179 -2.25 -4.59 2.05
C ASN A 179 -2.59 -3.13 2.38
N HIS A 180 -2.91 -2.85 3.63
CA HIS A 180 -3.17 -1.49 4.06
C HIS A 180 -2.56 -1.20 5.42
N LEU A 181 -2.09 0.04 5.61
CA LEU A 181 -1.45 0.49 6.84
C LEU A 181 -2.05 1.82 7.29
N ILE A 182 -2.24 1.96 8.59
CA ILE A 182 -2.62 3.24 9.19
C ILE A 182 -1.34 4.04 9.45
N THR A 183 -1.27 5.26 8.93
CA THR A 183 -0.14 6.16 9.17
C THR A 183 -0.03 6.53 10.65
N GLY A 184 1.18 6.78 11.11
CA GLY A 184 1.44 7.01 12.54
C GLY A 184 1.63 5.74 13.38
N THR A 185 1.46 4.53 12.81
CA THR A 185 1.58 3.26 13.54
C THR A 185 2.91 2.53 13.27
N SER A 186 3.78 3.05 12.44
CA SER A 186 5.12 2.53 12.18
C SER A 186 6.17 3.47 12.78
N PHE A 187 7.02 2.96 13.68
CA PHE A 187 8.01 3.74 14.41
C PHE A 187 8.85 4.63 13.49
N GLY A 188 9.55 4.07 12.51
CA GLY A 188 10.44 4.84 11.64
C GLY A 188 9.73 5.87 10.76
N MET A 189 8.50 5.58 10.32
CA MET A 189 7.69 6.52 9.54
C MET A 189 7.18 7.67 10.43
N LYS A 190 6.79 7.35 11.68
CA LYS A 190 6.33 8.34 12.65
C LYS A 190 7.47 9.23 13.12
N ALA A 191 8.61 8.65 13.51
CA ALA A 191 9.78 9.40 13.97
C ALA A 191 10.36 10.35 12.91
N LYS A 192 10.16 10.05 11.62
CA LYS A 192 10.59 10.90 10.49
C LYS A 192 9.49 11.79 9.93
N GLU A 193 8.29 11.76 10.53
CA GLU A 193 7.12 12.54 10.08
C GLU A 193 6.82 12.39 8.59
N VAL A 194 6.97 11.15 8.07
CA VAL A 194 6.83 10.87 6.63
C VAL A 194 5.43 11.15 6.13
N PHE A 195 4.42 10.75 6.92
CA PHE A 195 3.01 10.90 6.56
C PHE A 195 2.22 11.52 7.71
N PRO A 196 1.17 12.32 7.42
CA PRO A 196 0.20 12.75 8.43
C PRO A 196 -0.40 11.53 9.15
N GLU A 197 -0.71 11.64 10.43
CA GLU A 197 -1.36 10.57 11.20
C GLU A 197 -2.83 10.38 10.77
N GLY A 198 -3.34 9.17 10.93
CA GLY A 198 -4.77 8.85 10.71
C GLY A 198 -5.18 8.61 9.26
N TRP A 199 -4.24 8.64 8.32
CA TRP A 199 -4.49 8.21 6.95
C TRP A 199 -4.34 6.71 6.79
N ILE A 200 -4.90 6.16 5.72
CA ILE A 200 -4.74 4.76 5.36
C ILE A 200 -3.98 4.69 4.03
N ILE A 201 -2.82 4.04 4.06
CA ILE A 201 -2.07 3.73 2.85
C ILE A 201 -2.51 2.36 2.38
N ILE A 202 -2.96 2.25 1.14
CA ILE A 202 -3.34 0.98 0.51
C ILE A 202 -2.33 0.67 -0.58
N SER A 203 -1.72 -0.52 -0.51
CA SER A 203 -0.81 -1.04 -1.54
C SER A 203 -1.50 -2.14 -2.31
N ILE A 204 -1.70 -1.92 -3.59
CA ILE A 204 -2.47 -2.78 -4.48
C ILE A 204 -1.52 -3.41 -5.48
N PRO A 205 -1.29 -4.74 -5.46
CA PRO A 205 -0.61 -5.44 -6.54
C PRO A 205 -1.30 -5.19 -7.87
N TRP A 206 -0.51 -5.05 -8.94
CA TRP A 206 -1.06 -4.69 -10.26
C TRP A 206 -2.16 -5.63 -10.75
N ASP A 207 -2.06 -6.91 -10.44
CA ASP A 207 -3.04 -7.92 -10.83
C ASP A 207 -4.45 -7.69 -10.26
N TRP A 208 -4.57 -6.93 -9.17
CA TRP A 208 -5.85 -6.53 -8.59
C TRP A 208 -6.50 -5.31 -9.28
N ILE A 209 -5.73 -4.54 -10.02
CA ILE A 209 -6.21 -3.27 -10.61
C ILE A 209 -7.38 -3.49 -11.57
N PRO A 210 -7.37 -4.48 -12.48
CA PRO A 210 -8.52 -4.73 -13.36
C PRO A 210 -9.82 -4.99 -12.58
N VAL A 211 -9.76 -5.83 -11.55
CA VAL A 211 -10.92 -6.17 -10.71
C VAL A 211 -11.41 -4.93 -9.93
N ILE A 212 -10.50 -4.22 -9.27
CA ILE A 212 -10.86 -3.04 -8.47
C ILE A 212 -11.46 -1.94 -9.37
N THR A 213 -10.82 -1.62 -10.51
CA THR A 213 -11.32 -0.59 -11.41
C THR A 213 -12.67 -0.93 -12.01
N GLN A 214 -12.92 -2.20 -12.36
CA GLN A 214 -14.20 -2.67 -12.83
C GLN A 214 -15.28 -2.53 -11.74
N ASN A 215 -14.98 -3.01 -10.53
CA ASN A 215 -15.92 -2.95 -9.41
C ASN A 215 -16.23 -1.51 -8.99
N LEU A 216 -15.23 -0.61 -9.00
CA LEU A 216 -15.43 0.82 -8.75
C LEU A 216 -16.36 1.49 -9.78
N LYS A 217 -16.38 1.02 -11.03
CA LYS A 217 -17.30 1.52 -12.06
C LYS A 217 -18.74 1.04 -11.87
N GLU A 218 -18.92 -0.16 -11.32
CA GLU A 218 -20.22 -0.82 -11.17
C GLU A 218 -20.91 -0.56 -9.83
N MET A 219 -20.13 -0.46 -8.73
CA MET A 219 -20.71 -0.35 -7.40
C MET A 219 -21.14 1.06 -7.03
N LYS A 220 -22.11 1.18 -6.12
CA LYS A 220 -22.43 2.44 -5.49
C LYS A 220 -21.36 2.79 -4.45
N TRP A 221 -20.71 3.95 -4.60
CA TRP A 221 -19.69 4.39 -3.66
C TRP A 221 -20.30 4.81 -2.32
N VAL A 222 -21.41 5.55 -2.37
CA VAL A 222 -22.17 5.92 -1.18
C VAL A 222 -23.41 5.05 -1.12
N LEU A 223 -23.52 4.27 -0.07
CA LEU A 223 -24.69 3.43 0.16
C LEU A 223 -25.80 4.26 0.81
N PRO A 224 -27.10 4.03 0.46
CA PRO A 224 -28.21 4.73 1.10
C PRO A 224 -28.15 4.67 2.63
N SER A 225 -27.72 3.54 3.19
CA SER A 225 -27.56 3.32 4.63
C SER A 225 -26.55 4.25 5.31
N TYR A 226 -25.64 4.89 4.56
CA TYR A 226 -24.66 5.82 5.11
C TYR A 226 -25.23 7.24 5.31
N THR A 227 -26.31 7.57 4.62
CA THR A 227 -26.87 8.94 4.59
C THR A 227 -28.25 9.07 5.19
N GLU A 228 -28.97 7.98 5.41
CA GLU A 228 -30.36 7.99 5.86
C GLU A 228 -30.55 8.20 7.38
N GLY A 229 -29.48 8.06 8.16
CA GLY A 229 -29.53 8.15 9.61
C GLY A 229 -29.93 6.84 10.30
N ARG A 230 -29.71 6.79 11.62
CA ARG A 230 -29.82 5.54 12.40
C ARG A 230 -31.20 4.92 12.38
N GLU A 231 -32.24 5.71 12.56
CA GLU A 231 -33.62 5.22 12.65
C GLU A 231 -34.06 4.56 11.34
N LYS A 232 -33.92 5.28 10.22
CA LYS A 232 -34.25 4.77 8.88
C LYS A 232 -33.38 3.56 8.50
N PHE A 233 -32.12 3.52 8.96
CA PHE A 233 -31.28 2.35 8.76
C PHE A 233 -31.87 1.10 9.44
N TYR A 234 -32.37 1.20 10.68
CA TYR A 234 -32.97 0.04 11.35
C TYR A 234 -34.29 -0.39 10.70
N GLU A 235 -35.11 0.53 10.22
CA GLU A 235 -36.31 0.20 9.45
C GLU A 235 -35.97 -0.54 8.15
N ARG A 236 -34.99 -0.04 7.41
CA ARG A 236 -34.48 -0.69 6.19
C ARG A 236 -33.91 -2.08 6.52
N LYS A 237 -33.11 -2.20 7.57
CA LYS A 237 -32.50 -3.45 8.00
C LYS A 237 -33.57 -4.53 8.29
N ALA A 238 -34.62 -4.16 9.02
CA ALA A 238 -35.71 -5.09 9.33
C ALA A 238 -36.39 -5.62 8.06
N ARG A 239 -36.72 -4.71 7.12
CA ARG A 239 -37.32 -5.09 5.84
C ARG A 239 -36.40 -5.98 5.00
N VAL A 240 -35.13 -5.63 4.85
CA VAL A 240 -34.17 -6.43 4.06
C VAL A 240 -33.98 -7.81 4.65
N ILE A 241 -33.96 -7.95 6.01
CA ILE A 241 -33.90 -9.25 6.67
C ILE A 241 -35.14 -10.09 6.33
N GLU A 242 -36.33 -9.51 6.43
CA GLU A 242 -37.58 -10.21 6.11
C GLU A 242 -37.62 -10.70 4.65
N GLU A 243 -37.24 -9.83 3.71
CA GLU A 243 -37.13 -10.17 2.28
C GLU A 243 -36.14 -11.29 2.03
N SER A 244 -34.92 -11.19 2.62
CA SER A 244 -33.86 -12.20 2.49
C SER A 244 -34.26 -13.54 3.09
N MET A 245 -34.99 -13.56 4.20
CA MET A 245 -35.53 -14.80 4.79
C MET A 245 -36.53 -15.48 3.86
N LYS A 246 -37.43 -14.72 3.23
CA LYS A 246 -38.41 -15.26 2.27
C LYS A 246 -37.72 -15.86 1.03
N GLU A 247 -36.73 -15.17 0.49
CA GLU A 247 -35.95 -15.67 -0.66
C GLU A 247 -35.13 -16.90 -0.33
N ALA A 248 -34.47 -16.94 0.85
CA ALA A 248 -33.69 -18.11 1.29
C ALA A 248 -34.54 -19.38 1.54
N MET A 249 -35.82 -19.22 1.85
CA MET A 249 -36.75 -20.33 2.06
C MET A 249 -37.43 -20.83 0.77
N ASN A 250 -37.33 -20.05 -0.33
CA ASN A 250 -37.87 -20.39 -1.65
C ASN A 250 -36.76 -20.21 -2.70
N PRO A 251 -35.74 -21.09 -2.75
CA PRO A 251 -34.61 -21.01 -3.64
C PRO A 251 -34.97 -21.26 -5.13
#